data_8f76880a2677dfd8346b360ae3bec0f3
#
_entry.id   8f76880a2677dfd8346b360ae3bec0f3
#
_cell.length_a   1.000
_cell.length_b   1.000
_cell.length_c   1.000
_cell.angle_alpha   90.00
_cell.angle_beta   90.00
_cell.angle_gamma   90.00
#
_symmetry.space_group_name_H-M   'P 1'
#
loop_
_entity.id
_entity.type
_entity.pdbx_description
1 polymer ?
#
loop_
_entity_poly.entity_id
_entity_poly.type
_entity_poly.pdbx_seq_one_letter_code
_entity_poly.pdbx_strand_id
1 'polypeptide(L)'
;MKTIKANWTEASAQKAVSSWLKLTTSQQSGLDAVCAHDDSMALGARKAFLEIQDLALRSRWLSLPFLGIDGMPKTGQNDVRRGTLAATVIVPTNAGTGIEMLARALSSGLNPPETTITEAQSFPAFDELARKQNLKTKASGAH
;
A
#
# COMPACT_ATOMS: atom_id res chain seq x y z
N MET A 1 -5.62 -13.79 8.25
CA MET A 1 -5.10 -12.42 8.18
C MET A 1 -4.47 -12.04 9.52
N LYS A 2 -3.32 -11.36 9.52
CA LYS A 2 -2.65 -10.82 10.72
C LYS A 2 -2.67 -9.30 10.64
N THR A 3 -3.12 -8.63 11.71
CA THR A 3 -3.13 -7.17 11.77
C THR A 3 -2.09 -6.68 12.77
N ILE A 4 -1.29 -5.69 12.37
CA ILE A 4 -0.28 -5.01 13.20
C ILE A 4 -0.63 -3.54 13.25
N LYS A 5 -0.78 -2.99 14.45
CA LYS A 5 -1.11 -1.57 14.64
C LYS A 5 0.17 -0.73 14.55
N ALA A 6 0.13 0.34 13.75
CA ALA A 6 1.16 1.37 13.63
C ALA A 6 0.52 2.77 13.58
N ASN A 7 1.33 3.83 13.61
CA ASN A 7 0.86 5.22 13.75
C ASN A 7 1.16 6.05 12.50
N TRP A 8 0.71 5.62 11.32
CA TRP A 8 0.74 6.39 10.06
C TRP A 8 2.13 6.92 9.66
N THR A 9 3.21 6.27 10.09
CA THR A 9 4.57 6.63 9.72
C THR A 9 5.41 5.39 9.40
N GLU A 10 6.37 5.55 8.52
CA GLU A 10 7.33 4.52 8.17
C GLU A 10 8.06 3.96 9.40
N ALA A 11 8.54 4.86 10.28
CA ALA A 11 9.26 4.46 11.50
C ALA A 11 8.38 3.67 12.47
N SER A 12 7.12 4.06 12.64
CA SER A 12 6.20 3.32 13.52
C SER A 12 5.87 1.94 12.98
N ALA A 13 5.68 1.80 11.68
CA ALA A 13 5.43 0.52 11.02
C ALA A 13 6.67 -0.38 11.10
N GLN A 14 7.86 0.15 10.82
CA GLN A 14 9.12 -0.58 10.97
C GLN A 14 9.27 -1.13 12.39
N LYS A 15 9.09 -0.29 13.42
CA LYS A 15 9.17 -0.71 14.83
C LYS A 15 8.15 -1.79 15.17
N ALA A 16 6.90 -1.63 14.73
CA ALA A 16 5.82 -2.57 15.00
C ALA A 16 6.08 -3.95 14.35
N VAL A 17 6.52 -3.97 13.09
CA VAL A 17 6.86 -5.20 12.38
C VAL A 17 8.11 -5.84 12.96
N SER A 18 9.16 -5.08 13.30
CA SER A 18 10.36 -5.59 13.98
C SER A 18 10.03 -6.23 15.32
N SER A 19 9.07 -5.67 16.06
CA SER A 19 8.60 -6.25 17.32
C SER A 19 7.82 -7.57 17.07
N TRP A 20 6.98 -7.62 16.04
CA TRP A 20 6.27 -8.83 15.65
C TRP A 20 7.23 -9.95 15.20
N LEU A 21 8.29 -9.62 14.47
CA LEU A 21 9.28 -10.59 13.99
C LEU A 21 10.02 -11.31 15.12
N LYS A 22 10.07 -10.74 16.32
CA LYS A 22 10.67 -11.38 17.51
C LYS A 22 9.78 -12.50 18.10
N LEU A 23 8.52 -12.58 17.69
CA LEU A 23 7.60 -13.61 18.16
C LEU A 23 7.81 -14.92 17.40
N THR A 24 7.83 -16.04 18.07
CA THR A 24 7.97 -17.37 17.45
C THR A 24 6.89 -17.63 16.41
N THR A 25 5.69 -17.12 16.63
CA THR A 25 4.56 -17.23 15.69
C THR A 25 4.77 -16.51 14.37
N SER A 26 5.67 -15.53 14.31
CA SER A 26 5.98 -14.82 13.05
C SER A 26 6.65 -15.75 12.04
N GLN A 27 7.59 -16.56 12.49
CA GLN A 27 8.36 -17.46 11.63
C GLN A 27 7.49 -18.56 10.99
N GLN A 28 6.42 -18.95 11.66
CA GLN A 28 5.44 -19.95 11.20
C GLN A 28 4.30 -19.34 10.35
N SER A 29 4.26 -18.01 10.24
CA SER A 29 3.18 -17.34 9.51
C SER A 29 3.30 -17.56 8.01
N GLY A 30 2.25 -18.12 7.40
CA GLY A 30 2.04 -18.08 5.95
C GLY A 30 1.38 -16.75 5.58
N LEU A 31 2.13 -15.85 4.93
CA LEU A 31 1.60 -14.60 4.40
C LEU A 31 1.81 -14.57 2.90
N ASP A 32 0.80 -14.07 2.18
CA ASP A 32 0.83 -13.94 0.72
C ASP A 32 1.11 -12.50 0.28
N ALA A 33 0.83 -11.53 1.15
CA ALA A 33 1.04 -10.11 0.89
C ALA A 33 1.18 -9.31 2.19
N VAL A 34 1.75 -8.11 2.07
CA VAL A 34 1.75 -7.07 3.11
C VAL A 34 0.95 -5.90 2.59
N CYS A 35 -0.17 -5.59 3.27
CA CYS A 35 -1.02 -4.45 2.94
C CYS A 35 -0.96 -3.43 4.07
N ALA A 36 -0.72 -2.18 3.76
CA ALA A 36 -0.70 -1.09 4.72
C ALA A 36 -1.72 -0.01 4.35
N HIS A 37 -2.16 0.75 5.36
CA HIS A 37 -3.15 1.82 5.17
C HIS A 37 -2.54 3.11 4.60
N ASP A 38 -1.22 3.19 4.46
CA ASP A 38 -0.52 4.19 3.66
C ASP A 38 0.77 3.62 3.05
N ASP A 39 1.33 4.31 2.05
CA ASP A 39 2.54 3.89 1.35
C ASP A 39 3.76 3.87 2.28
N SER A 40 3.86 4.84 3.18
CA SER A 40 5.01 4.95 4.09
C SER A 40 5.03 3.82 5.11
N MET A 41 3.88 3.35 5.60
CA MET A 41 3.82 2.17 6.48
C MET A 41 4.19 0.88 5.73
N ALA A 42 3.82 0.75 4.46
CA ALA A 42 4.26 -0.40 3.65
C ALA A 42 5.78 -0.44 3.51
N LEU A 43 6.41 0.72 3.27
CA LEU A 43 7.87 0.87 3.24
C LEU A 43 8.51 0.57 4.59
N GLY A 44 7.89 1.00 5.69
CA GLY A 44 8.34 0.71 7.05
C GLY A 44 8.32 -0.79 7.35
N ALA A 45 7.27 -1.49 6.96
CA ALA A 45 7.21 -2.95 7.07
C ALA A 45 8.35 -3.61 6.27
N ARG A 46 8.58 -3.16 5.04
CA ARG A 46 9.65 -3.66 4.18
C ARG A 46 11.04 -3.42 4.77
N LYS A 47 11.26 -2.25 5.40
CA LYS A 47 12.51 -1.96 6.12
C LYS A 47 12.77 -2.93 7.28
N ALA A 48 11.74 -3.25 8.07
CA ALA A 48 11.87 -4.23 9.13
C ALA A 48 12.33 -5.60 8.61
N PHE A 49 11.84 -6.04 7.44
CA PHE A 49 12.28 -7.28 6.82
C PHE A 49 13.71 -7.20 6.26
N LEU A 50 14.15 -6.04 5.77
CA LEU A 50 15.54 -5.83 5.32
C LEU A 50 16.56 -5.98 6.46
N GLU A 51 16.18 -5.72 7.70
CA GLU A 51 17.04 -5.82 8.89
C GLU A 51 17.19 -7.26 9.41
N ILE A 52 16.47 -8.24 8.87
CA ILE A 52 16.59 -9.64 9.25
C ILE A 52 17.97 -10.16 8.86
N GLN A 53 18.71 -10.72 9.84
CA GLN A 53 20.07 -11.21 9.62
C GLN A 53 20.09 -12.53 8.84
N ASP A 54 19.14 -13.42 9.08
CA ASP A 54 18.97 -14.65 8.31
C ASP A 54 18.60 -14.33 6.87
N LEU A 55 19.48 -14.67 5.94
CA LEU A 55 19.34 -14.36 4.52
C LEU A 55 18.16 -15.09 3.88
N ALA A 56 17.89 -16.33 4.26
CA ALA A 56 16.80 -17.12 3.70
C ALA A 56 15.46 -16.56 4.16
N LEU A 57 15.33 -16.27 5.45
CA LEU A 57 14.16 -15.67 6.04
C LEU A 57 13.90 -14.26 5.49
N ARG A 58 14.95 -13.45 5.37
CA ARG A 58 14.88 -12.12 4.76
C ARG A 58 14.37 -12.17 3.31
N SER A 59 14.96 -13.08 2.51
CA SER A 59 14.56 -13.26 1.12
C SER A 59 13.10 -13.67 1.01
N ARG A 60 12.65 -14.61 1.87
CA ARG A 60 11.24 -15.02 1.94
C ARG A 60 10.30 -13.85 2.19
N TRP A 61 10.58 -13.00 3.18
CA TRP A 61 9.73 -11.88 3.52
C TRP A 61 9.75 -10.77 2.47
N LEU A 62 10.90 -10.52 1.85
CA LEU A 62 11.04 -9.50 0.81
C LEU A 62 10.47 -9.93 -0.55
N SER A 63 10.20 -11.22 -0.75
CA SER A 63 9.52 -11.71 -1.96
C SER A 63 8.01 -11.46 -1.94
N LEU A 64 7.44 -11.11 -0.79
CA LEU A 64 6.01 -10.76 -0.69
C LEU A 64 5.71 -9.47 -1.45
N PRO A 65 4.53 -9.35 -2.07
CA PRO A 65 4.05 -8.08 -2.58
C PRO A 65 3.70 -7.14 -1.41
N PHE A 66 4.20 -5.90 -1.47
CA PHE A 66 3.87 -4.82 -0.55
C PHE A 66 2.89 -3.88 -1.24
N LEU A 67 1.78 -3.60 -0.57
CA LEU A 67 0.72 -2.73 -1.07
C LEU A 67 0.50 -1.58 -0.09
N GLY A 68 0.33 -0.38 -0.64
CA GLY A 68 0.06 0.83 0.11
C GLY A 68 -1.23 1.52 -0.31
N ILE A 69 -1.49 2.65 0.29
CA ILE A 69 -2.56 3.60 -0.01
C ILE A 69 -1.94 4.99 -0.01
N ASP A 70 -2.56 5.96 -0.60
CA ASP A 70 -2.31 7.37 -0.90
C ASP A 70 -1.92 7.57 -2.37
N GLY A 71 -0.98 6.79 -2.90
CA GLY A 71 -0.64 6.79 -4.32
C GLY A 71 -0.16 8.13 -4.86
N MET A 72 0.55 8.92 -4.03
CA MET A 72 1.08 10.21 -4.48
C MET A 72 2.14 10.02 -5.58
N PRO A 73 2.15 10.86 -6.64
CA PRO A 73 3.02 10.66 -7.81
C PRO A 73 4.52 10.58 -7.49
N LYS A 74 4.99 11.39 -6.53
CA LYS A 74 6.41 11.48 -6.17
C LYS A 74 6.86 10.45 -5.12
N THR A 75 5.93 9.80 -4.45
CA THR A 75 6.18 8.80 -3.40
C THR A 75 5.59 7.45 -3.82
N GLY A 76 4.39 7.08 -3.42
CA GLY A 76 3.81 5.76 -3.63
C GLY A 76 3.86 5.26 -5.07
N GLN A 77 3.46 6.07 -6.07
CA GLN A 77 3.58 5.65 -7.47
C GLN A 77 5.04 5.48 -7.91
N ASN A 78 5.95 6.32 -7.42
CA ASN A 78 7.36 6.19 -7.72
C ASN A 78 7.95 4.92 -7.06
N ASP A 79 7.51 4.56 -5.87
CA ASP A 79 7.92 3.33 -5.20
C ASP A 79 7.40 2.08 -5.93
N VAL A 80 6.22 2.14 -6.51
CA VAL A 80 5.73 1.09 -7.42
C VAL A 80 6.58 1.00 -8.68
N ARG A 81 6.94 2.12 -9.31
CA ARG A 81 7.82 2.11 -10.51
C ARG A 81 9.20 1.53 -10.21
N ARG A 82 9.72 1.75 -9.00
CA ARG A 82 11.00 1.18 -8.51
C ARG A 82 10.90 -0.27 -8.09
N GLY A 83 9.70 -0.85 -8.02
CA GLY A 83 9.47 -2.20 -7.54
C GLY A 83 9.59 -2.36 -6.03
N THR A 84 9.60 -1.25 -5.27
CA THR A 84 9.61 -1.26 -3.80
C THR A 84 8.23 -1.60 -3.25
N LEU A 85 7.18 -1.10 -3.91
CA LEU A 85 5.79 -1.51 -3.74
C LEU A 85 5.32 -2.30 -4.97
N ALA A 86 4.42 -3.24 -4.78
CA ALA A 86 3.77 -3.96 -5.86
C ALA A 86 2.63 -3.13 -6.47
N ALA A 87 1.89 -2.42 -5.62
CA ALA A 87 0.80 -1.53 -6.00
C ALA A 87 0.50 -0.53 -4.88
N THR A 88 -0.19 0.55 -5.24
CA THR A 88 -0.79 1.49 -4.30
C THR A 88 -2.18 1.89 -4.75
N VAL A 89 -3.04 2.26 -3.83
CA VAL A 89 -4.35 2.88 -4.12
C VAL A 89 -4.16 4.38 -4.15
N ILE A 90 -4.50 5.02 -5.27
CA ILE A 90 -4.53 6.47 -5.39
C ILE A 90 -5.80 6.98 -4.72
N VAL A 91 -5.63 7.75 -3.65
CA VAL A 91 -6.74 8.44 -2.98
C VAL A 91 -6.77 9.89 -3.49
N PRO A 92 -7.85 10.31 -4.18
CA PRO A 92 -7.96 11.68 -4.66
C PRO A 92 -7.96 12.67 -3.49
N THR A 93 -7.30 13.81 -3.68
CA THR A 93 -7.38 14.91 -2.71
C THR A 93 -8.73 15.62 -2.87
N ASN A 94 -9.60 15.51 -1.86
CA ASN A 94 -10.97 16.04 -1.92
C ASN A 94 -11.06 17.54 -1.59
N ALA A 95 -9.95 18.17 -1.16
CA ALA A 95 -9.95 19.58 -0.73
C ALA A 95 -10.39 20.53 -1.85
N GLY A 96 -9.88 20.35 -3.08
CA GLY A 96 -10.27 21.17 -4.23
C GLY A 96 -11.76 21.07 -4.54
N THR A 97 -12.26 19.85 -4.66
CA THR A 97 -13.69 19.58 -4.90
C THR A 97 -14.57 20.16 -3.78
N GLY A 98 -14.16 20.01 -2.53
CA GLY A 98 -14.88 20.59 -1.38
C GLY A 98 -14.95 22.11 -1.43
N ILE A 99 -13.84 22.79 -1.76
CA ILE A 99 -13.78 24.24 -1.91
C ILE A 99 -14.70 24.71 -3.08
N GLU A 100 -14.64 24.03 -4.22
CA GLU A 100 -15.51 24.34 -5.35
C GLU A 100 -17.01 24.19 -5.02
N MET A 101 -17.37 23.13 -4.30
CA MET A 101 -18.73 22.88 -3.86
C MET A 101 -19.23 24.00 -2.93
N LEU A 102 -18.39 24.41 -1.97
CA LEU A 102 -18.71 25.51 -1.06
C LEU A 102 -18.84 26.85 -1.81
N ALA A 103 -17.91 27.14 -2.72
CA ALA A 103 -17.96 28.36 -3.52
C ALA A 103 -19.23 28.43 -4.39
N ARG A 104 -19.62 27.34 -5.02
CA ARG A 104 -20.87 27.23 -5.78
C ARG A 104 -22.11 27.43 -4.89
N ALA A 105 -22.14 26.79 -3.73
CA ALA A 105 -23.24 26.93 -2.77
C ALA A 105 -23.39 28.39 -2.33
N LEU A 106 -22.32 29.07 -1.98
CA LEU A 106 -22.32 30.46 -1.55
C LEU A 106 -22.77 31.42 -2.68
N SER A 107 -22.38 31.14 -3.92
CA SER A 107 -22.74 32.01 -5.07
C SER A 107 -24.15 31.78 -5.59
N SER A 108 -24.69 30.55 -5.50
CA SER A 108 -26.00 30.18 -6.04
C SER A 108 -27.12 30.14 -4.99
N GLY A 109 -26.77 30.16 -3.70
CA GLY A 109 -27.70 29.94 -2.60
C GLY A 109 -28.27 28.51 -2.50
N LEU A 110 -27.74 27.58 -3.32
CA LEU A 110 -28.13 26.18 -3.29
C LEU A 110 -27.23 25.39 -2.33
N ASN A 111 -27.83 24.57 -1.49
CA ASN A 111 -27.03 23.70 -0.62
C ASN A 111 -26.23 22.67 -1.44
N PRO A 112 -24.96 22.40 -1.07
CA PRO A 112 -24.20 21.34 -1.70
C PRO A 112 -24.83 19.97 -1.36
N PRO A 113 -24.56 18.92 -2.14
CA PRO A 113 -24.99 17.57 -1.79
C PRO A 113 -24.42 17.17 -0.43
N GLU A 114 -25.21 16.46 0.36
CA GLU A 114 -24.83 15.99 1.70
C GLU A 114 -23.59 15.07 1.66
N THR A 115 -23.45 14.30 0.60
CA THR A 115 -22.35 13.36 0.41
C THR A 115 -21.86 13.39 -1.02
N THR A 116 -20.53 13.45 -1.19
CA THR A 116 -19.89 13.29 -2.49
C THR A 116 -18.81 12.22 -2.36
N ILE A 117 -18.86 11.20 -3.19
CA ILE A 117 -17.89 10.10 -3.21
C ILE A 117 -16.94 10.33 -4.38
N THR A 118 -15.64 10.28 -4.10
CA THR A 118 -14.58 10.27 -5.11
C THR A 118 -14.08 8.85 -5.30
N GLU A 119 -13.88 8.45 -6.55
CA GLU A 119 -13.38 7.10 -6.86
C GLU A 119 -11.88 6.98 -6.62
N ALA A 120 -11.49 5.98 -5.83
CA ALA A 120 -10.11 5.58 -5.70
C ALA A 120 -9.68 4.77 -6.94
N GLN A 121 -8.40 4.88 -7.31
CA GLN A 121 -7.83 4.17 -8.45
C GLN A 121 -6.63 3.31 -8.00
N SER A 122 -6.40 2.19 -8.65
CA SER A 122 -5.18 1.42 -8.40
C SER A 122 -4.02 1.92 -9.27
N PHE A 123 -2.81 1.86 -8.72
CA PHE A 123 -1.58 2.07 -9.49
C PHE A 123 -0.60 0.91 -9.20
N PRO A 124 -0.20 0.13 -10.23
CA PRO A 124 -0.66 0.19 -11.63
C PRO A 124 -2.16 -0.03 -11.78
N ALA A 125 -2.70 0.30 -12.95
CA ALA A 125 -4.11 0.02 -13.24
C ALA A 125 -4.41 -1.47 -13.05
N PHE A 126 -5.63 -1.78 -12.61
CA PHE A 126 -6.02 -3.16 -12.27
C PHE A 126 -5.74 -4.16 -13.39
N ASP A 127 -5.99 -3.78 -14.63
CA ASP A 127 -5.74 -4.63 -15.81
C ASP A 127 -4.25 -4.95 -16.00
N GLU A 128 -3.36 -4.02 -15.66
CA GLU A 128 -1.91 -4.26 -15.72
C GLU A 128 -1.46 -5.23 -14.63
N LEU A 129 -2.04 -5.13 -13.44
CA LEU A 129 -1.77 -6.07 -12.35
C LEU A 129 -2.19 -7.48 -12.73
N ALA A 130 -3.37 -7.64 -13.30
CA ALA A 130 -3.89 -8.92 -13.76
C ALA A 130 -3.00 -9.55 -14.86
N ARG A 131 -2.53 -8.74 -15.83
CA ARG A 131 -1.59 -9.20 -16.87
C ARG A 131 -0.25 -9.67 -16.30
N LYS A 132 0.33 -8.91 -15.36
CA LYS A 132 1.60 -9.27 -14.69
C LYS A 132 1.47 -10.59 -13.92
N GLN A 133 0.34 -10.83 -13.28
CA GLN A 133 0.08 -12.06 -12.54
C GLN A 133 -0.03 -13.27 -13.48
N ASN A 134 -0.76 -13.14 -14.58
CA ASN A 134 -0.91 -14.20 -15.60
C ASN A 134 0.43 -14.56 -16.27
N LEU A 135 1.32 -13.59 -16.48
CA LEU A 135 2.66 -13.83 -17.02
C LEU A 135 3.55 -14.61 -16.04
N LYS A 136 3.49 -14.31 -14.74
CA LYS A 136 4.23 -15.05 -13.70
C LYS A 136 3.74 -16.49 -13.57
N THR A 137 2.44 -16.73 -13.62
CA THR A 137 1.85 -18.06 -13.51
C THR A 137 2.24 -18.94 -14.72
N LYS A 138 2.28 -18.37 -15.93
CA LYS A 138 2.75 -19.08 -17.14
C LYS A 138 4.24 -19.42 -17.09
N ALA A 139 5.07 -18.54 -16.52
CA ALA A 139 6.51 -18.77 -16.40
C ALA A 139 6.85 -19.83 -15.33
N SER A 140 6.06 -19.94 -14.26
CA SER A 140 6.27 -20.94 -13.19
C SER A 140 5.64 -22.32 -13.49
N GLY A 141 4.77 -22.43 -14.49
CA GLY A 141 4.15 -23.70 -14.92
C GLY A 141 4.85 -24.38 -16.09
N ALA A 142 6.00 -23.88 -16.54
CA ALA A 142 6.78 -24.41 -17.68
C ALA A 142 8.03 -25.22 -17.25
N HIS A 143 7.95 -25.88 -16.09
CA HIS A 143 8.98 -26.84 -15.62
C HIS A 143 8.37 -28.20 -15.35
#